data_c883705ed1b354049cef472ceebabb3b
#
_entry.id   c883705ed1b354049cef472ceebabb3b
#
_cell.length_a   1.000
_cell.length_b   1.000
_cell.length_c   1.000
_cell.angle_alpha   90.00
_cell.angle_beta   90.00
_cell.angle_gamma   90.00
#
_symmetry.space_group_name_H-M   'P 1'
#
loop_
_entity.id
_entity.type
_entity.pdbx_description
1 polymer ?
#
loop_
_entity_poly.entity_id
_entity_poly.type
_entity_poly.pdbx_seq_one_letter_code
_entity_poly.pdbx_strand_id
1 'polypeptide(L)'
;MNNNGTASNQEHYKKAAMQPIEVMQRLFTKEQFLGFLMGNYIKYEMRKDYKNSQEQDENKARQYAYWYTLAKKDIMIEPLKDSVPNEFHFEGLF
;
A
#
# COMPACT_ATOMS: atom_id res chain seq x y z
N MET A 1 0.23 -3.82 -31.42
CA MET A 1 0.08 -3.22 -31.18
C MET A 1 0.06 -2.60 -31.21
N ASN A 2 0.15 -3.14 -30.83
CA ASN A 2 0.09 -2.50 -30.55
C ASN A 2 -0.03 -1.94 -30.33
N ASN A 3 -0.15 -2.01 -30.09
CA ASN A 3 -0.17 -1.27 -29.69
C ASN A 3 0.13 -0.47 -29.66
N ASN A 4 0.11 -0.63 -30.30
CA ASN A 4 0.67 0.19 -30.13
C ASN A 4 0.53 1.23 -29.27
N GLY A 5 -0.36 1.85 -29.42
CA GLY A 5 -0.83 2.75 -28.42
C GLY A 5 -0.79 2.15 -27.03
N THR A 6 -1.04 0.90 -26.91
CA THR A 6 -0.98 0.16 -25.65
C THR A 6 0.40 0.22 -25.02
N ALA A 7 1.41 0.02 -25.82
CA ALA A 7 2.77 0.05 -25.31
C ALA A 7 3.10 1.48 -24.81
N SER A 8 2.65 2.49 -25.54
CA SER A 8 2.85 3.86 -25.15
C SER A 8 2.19 4.15 -23.80
N ASN A 9 0.97 3.65 -23.63
CA ASN A 9 0.22 3.87 -22.40
C ASN A 9 0.91 3.24 -21.22
N GLN A 10 1.45 2.05 -21.40
CA GLN A 10 2.16 1.37 -20.33
C GLN A 10 3.40 2.14 -19.92
N GLU A 11 4.10 2.66 -20.88
CA GLU A 11 5.29 3.43 -20.59
C GLU A 11 4.93 4.73 -19.89
N HIS A 12 3.85 5.36 -20.31
CA HIS A 12 3.38 6.56 -19.67
C HIS A 12 3.01 6.33 -18.21
N TYR A 13 2.37 5.19 -17.94
CA TYR A 13 2.06 4.80 -16.57
C TYR A 13 3.31 4.73 -15.72
N LYS A 14 4.34 4.07 -16.24
CA LYS A 14 5.57 3.92 -15.50
C LYS A 14 6.21 5.25 -15.20
N LYS A 15 6.19 6.14 -16.17
CA LYS A 15 6.76 7.48 -16.00
C LYS A 15 5.98 8.31 -15.00
N ALA A 16 4.69 8.11 -14.96
CA ALA A 16 3.86 8.81 -13.99
C ALA A 16 4.03 8.26 -12.59
N ALA A 17 4.85 7.20 -12.43
CA ALA A 17 5.14 6.60 -11.14
C ALA A 17 3.88 6.14 -10.43
N MET A 18 2.89 5.70 -11.20
CA MET A 18 1.67 5.19 -10.60
C MET A 18 1.92 3.81 -10.02
N GLN A 19 1.74 3.69 -8.73
CA GLN A 19 1.99 2.45 -8.03
C GLN A 19 0.75 1.56 -8.03
N PRO A 20 0.95 0.23 -7.92
CA PRO A 20 -0.19 -0.68 -7.91
C PRO A 20 -1.27 -0.33 -6.89
N ILE A 21 -0.86 0.16 -5.72
CA ILE A 21 -1.82 0.53 -4.68
C ILE A 21 -2.74 1.66 -5.15
N GLU A 22 -2.23 2.57 -5.98
CA GLU A 22 -3.06 3.66 -6.50
C GLU A 22 -4.12 3.12 -7.45
N VAL A 23 -3.73 2.15 -8.28
CA VAL A 23 -4.67 1.52 -9.20
C VAL A 23 -5.73 0.74 -8.44
N MET A 24 -5.28 -0.05 -7.46
CA MET A 24 -6.19 -0.84 -6.65
C MET A 24 -7.20 0.03 -5.92
N GLN A 25 -6.75 1.16 -5.39
CA GLN A 25 -7.60 2.08 -4.68
C GLN A 25 -8.75 2.58 -5.56
N ARG A 26 -8.49 2.73 -6.85
CA ARG A 26 -9.50 3.22 -7.79
C ARG A 26 -10.40 2.11 -8.31
N LEU A 27 -9.91 0.89 -8.39
CA LEU A 27 -10.67 -0.21 -8.98
C LEU A 27 -11.40 -1.06 -7.95
N PHE A 28 -10.87 -1.16 -6.73
CA PHE A 28 -11.46 -2.00 -5.70
C PHE A 28 -12.60 -1.28 -5.01
N THR A 29 -13.55 -2.06 -4.50
CA THR A 29 -14.49 -1.49 -3.54
C THR A 29 -13.73 -1.14 -2.27
N LYS A 30 -14.37 -0.33 -1.42
CA LYS A 30 -13.74 0.04 -0.17
C LYS A 30 -13.37 -1.19 0.65
N GLU A 31 -14.28 -2.15 0.73
CA GLU A 31 -14.04 -3.36 1.51
C GLU A 31 -12.88 -4.17 0.95
N GLN A 32 -12.82 -4.29 -0.37
CA GLN A 32 -11.72 -5.00 -1.00
C GLN A 32 -10.39 -4.31 -0.72
N PHE A 33 -10.37 -3.00 -0.81
CA PHE A 33 -9.14 -2.25 -0.60
C PHE A 33 -8.70 -2.34 0.86
N LEU A 34 -9.63 -2.21 1.80
CA LEU A 34 -9.29 -2.36 3.21
C LEU A 34 -8.74 -3.75 3.49
N GLY A 35 -9.31 -4.78 2.85
CA GLY A 35 -8.80 -6.13 3.00
C GLY A 35 -7.38 -6.28 2.48
N PHE A 36 -7.10 -5.66 1.34
CA PHE A 36 -5.76 -5.68 0.79
C PHE A 36 -4.74 -5.05 1.75
N LEU A 37 -5.08 -3.88 2.29
CA LEU A 37 -4.18 -3.19 3.21
C LEU A 37 -3.96 -3.98 4.48
N MET A 38 -5.03 -4.51 5.05
CA MET A 38 -4.95 -5.29 6.28
C MET A 38 -4.18 -6.59 6.05
N GLY A 39 -4.38 -7.22 4.89
CA GLY A 39 -3.66 -8.44 4.58
C GLY A 39 -2.16 -8.22 4.50
N ASN A 40 -1.75 -7.10 3.93
CA ASN A 40 -0.33 -6.78 3.86
C ASN A 40 0.23 -6.44 5.24
N TYR A 41 -0.54 -5.74 6.07
CA TYR A 41 -0.13 -5.48 7.44
C TYR A 41 0.14 -6.80 8.18
N ILE A 42 -0.80 -7.73 8.08
CA ILE A 42 -0.66 -9.02 8.75
C ILE A 42 0.58 -9.75 8.24
N LYS A 43 0.76 -9.76 6.92
CA LYS A 43 1.91 -10.44 6.32
C LYS A 43 3.22 -9.94 6.89
N TYR A 44 3.40 -8.64 6.94
CA TYR A 44 4.67 -8.07 7.39
C TYR A 44 4.83 -8.14 8.90
N GLU A 45 3.73 -8.07 9.66
CA GLU A 45 3.81 -8.27 11.09
C GLU A 45 4.30 -9.66 11.42
N MET A 46 3.83 -10.65 10.70
CA MET A 46 4.25 -12.03 10.96
C MET A 46 5.66 -12.30 10.49
N ARG A 47 6.06 -11.69 9.38
CA ARG A 47 7.38 -11.95 8.81
C ARG A 47 8.51 -11.34 9.63
N LYS A 48 8.25 -10.26 10.32
CA LYS A 48 9.32 -9.57 11.04
C LYS A 48 9.96 -10.45 12.11
N ASP A 49 9.23 -11.46 12.58
CA ASP A 49 9.73 -12.36 13.62
C ASP A 49 10.60 -13.49 13.06
N TYR A 50 10.63 -13.66 11.75
CA TYR A 50 11.26 -14.82 11.13
C TYR A 50 12.30 -14.47 10.08
N LYS A 51 12.59 -13.20 9.87
CA LYS A 51 13.47 -12.76 8.80
C LYS A 51 14.60 -11.92 9.35
N ASN A 52 15.70 -11.90 8.60
CA ASN A 52 16.83 -11.04 8.96
C ASN A 52 16.55 -9.57 8.68
N SER A 53 15.43 -9.26 8.05
CA SER A 53 15.06 -7.89 7.74
C SER A 53 13.95 -7.41 8.65
N GLN A 54 14.10 -7.66 9.95
CA GLN A 54 13.05 -7.35 10.92
C GLN A 54 12.63 -5.88 10.89
N GLU A 55 13.59 -4.98 10.86
CA GLU A 55 13.29 -3.55 10.86
C GLU A 55 12.54 -3.17 9.59
N GLN A 56 12.94 -3.72 8.45
CA GLN A 56 12.31 -3.42 7.18
C GLN A 56 10.86 -3.91 7.16
N ASP A 57 10.64 -5.13 7.65
CA ASP A 57 9.29 -5.67 7.68
C ASP A 57 8.40 -4.93 8.67
N GLU A 58 8.98 -4.48 9.78
CA GLU A 58 8.24 -3.69 10.75
C GLU A 58 7.81 -2.36 10.14
N ASN A 59 8.71 -1.72 9.39
CA ASN A 59 8.37 -0.46 8.73
C ASN A 59 7.29 -0.64 7.68
N LYS A 60 7.33 -1.74 6.95
CA LYS A 60 6.30 -2.03 5.96
C LYS A 60 4.94 -2.26 6.64
N ALA A 61 4.95 -3.00 7.74
CA ALA A 61 3.71 -3.24 8.48
C ALA A 61 3.11 -1.91 8.94
N ARG A 62 3.95 -1.03 9.49
CA ARG A 62 3.46 0.27 9.95
C ARG A 62 2.90 1.09 8.81
N GLN A 63 3.55 1.05 7.66
CA GLN A 63 3.09 1.79 6.49
C GLN A 63 1.71 1.32 6.06
N TYR A 64 1.49 0.01 5.98
CA TYR A 64 0.19 -0.51 5.59
C TYR A 64 -0.88 -0.22 6.63
N ALA A 65 -0.51 -0.26 7.91
CA ALA A 65 -1.45 0.10 8.97
C ALA A 65 -1.87 1.56 8.87
N TYR A 66 -0.93 2.44 8.54
CA TYR A 66 -1.23 3.85 8.39
C TYR A 66 -2.16 4.08 7.20
N TRP A 67 -1.85 3.45 6.07
CA TRP A 67 -2.72 3.55 4.91
C TRP A 67 -4.12 2.99 5.19
N TYR A 68 -4.18 1.91 5.94
CA TYR A 68 -5.47 1.35 6.34
C TYR A 68 -6.29 2.39 7.13
N THR A 69 -5.64 3.08 8.04
CA THR A 69 -6.29 4.12 8.84
C THR A 69 -6.85 5.22 7.95
N LEU A 70 -6.06 5.66 6.96
CA LEU A 70 -6.52 6.68 6.03
C LEU A 70 -7.72 6.17 5.22
N ALA A 71 -7.62 4.97 4.70
CA ALA A 71 -8.67 4.41 3.87
C ALA A 71 -9.97 4.22 4.65
N LYS A 72 -9.86 3.84 5.92
CA LYS A 72 -11.05 3.72 6.77
C LYS A 72 -11.80 5.04 6.87
N LYS A 73 -11.08 6.14 6.83
CA LYS A 73 -11.67 7.48 6.92
C LYS A 73 -12.02 8.04 5.54
N ASP A 74 -11.93 7.22 4.51
CA ASP A 74 -12.20 7.63 3.12
C ASP A 74 -11.26 8.72 2.64
N ILE A 75 -10.03 8.73 3.16
CA ILE A 75 -9.01 9.65 2.70
C ILE A 75 -8.23 8.97 1.58
N MET A 76 -8.14 9.65 0.44
CA MET A 76 -7.40 9.14 -0.71
C MET A 76 -5.92 9.03 -0.37
N ILE A 77 -5.36 7.85 -0.58
CA ILE A 77 -3.94 7.62 -0.31
C ILE A 77 -3.10 8.07 -1.49
N GLU A 78 -2.06 8.85 -1.22
CA GLU A 78 -1.05 9.22 -2.20
C GLU A 78 0.28 8.66 -1.71
N PRO A 79 0.71 7.52 -2.25
CA PRO A 79 1.83 6.78 -1.65
C PRO A 79 3.10 7.59 -1.45
N LEU A 80 3.39 8.52 -2.35
CA LEU A 80 4.60 9.32 -2.23
C LEU A 80 4.50 10.41 -1.16
N LYS A 81 3.28 10.78 -0.79
CA LYS A 81 3.06 11.83 0.22
C LYS A 81 2.67 11.25 1.57
N ASP A 82 2.05 10.09 1.57
CA ASP A 82 1.47 9.53 2.78
C ASP A 82 2.38 8.47 3.39
N SER A 83 3.63 8.86 3.64
CA SER A 83 4.55 8.02 4.40
C SER A 83 4.10 8.00 5.85
N VAL A 84 4.26 6.83 6.48
CA VAL A 84 3.84 6.69 7.86
C VAL A 84 4.65 7.64 8.76
N PRO A 85 3.97 8.47 9.56
CA PRO A 85 4.69 9.36 10.49
C PRO A 85 5.42 8.58 11.57
N ASN A 86 6.53 9.14 12.05
CA ASN A 86 7.31 8.45 13.08
C ASN A 86 6.49 8.20 14.35
N GLU A 87 5.58 9.10 14.65
CA GLU A 87 4.79 9.01 15.88
C GLU A 87 3.52 8.17 15.72
N PHE A 88 3.26 7.65 14.51
CA PHE A 88 2.06 6.86 14.29
C PHE A 88 2.10 5.57 15.10
N HIS A 89 0.99 5.28 15.75
CA HIS A 89 0.83 4.06 16.52
C HIS A 89 -0.49 3.39 16.12
N PHE A 90 -0.41 2.09 15.83
CA PHE A 90 -1.56 1.31 15.39
C PHE A 90 -1.81 0.23 16.42
N GLU A 91 -3.05 0.22 16.96
CA GLU A 91 -3.39 -0.80 17.97
C GLU A 91 -3.37 -2.19 17.37
N GLY A 92 -3.85 -2.32 16.14
CA GLY A 92 -3.70 -3.55 15.40
C GLY A 92 -4.59 -4.68 15.88
N LEU A 93 -4.32 -5.84 15.30
CA LEU A 93 -5.06 -7.06 15.63
C LEU A 93 -4.27 -7.97 16.57
N PHE A 94 -2.98 -7.71 16.73
CA PHE A 94 -2.12 -8.56 17.52
C PHE A 94 -1.74 -7.92 18.83
#